data_00b3c887250d7698a63da411077c919b
#
_entry.id   00b3c887250d7698a63da411077c919b
#
_cell.length_a   1.000
_cell.length_b   1.000
_cell.length_c   1.000
_cell.angle_alpha   90.00
_cell.angle_beta   90.00
_cell.angle_gamma   90.00
#
_symmetry.space_group_name_H-M   'P 1'
#
loop_
_entity.id
_entity.type
_entity.pdbx_description
1 polymer ?
#
loop_
_entity_poly.entity_id
_entity_poly.type
_entity_poly.pdbx_seq_one_letter_code
_entity_poly.pdbx_strand_id
1 'polypeptide(L)'
;MKNIAAYHFLRCCAIMGLSGVIAVRILCFGDSNTYGYDPRGFFGDRYGAKDRWVDLLSKQTGHECINAGANGREIPRNPYALPLLTEQQEVDIFLVMLGTNNLLQGATAKEVATSMEIFLTPLLPRCKQILLVAPPPMKRGAWVPTDELVAESICLAEEYKLLAEKLNIPFVDTRHWNIEPTFDGVHFTESGHHVFAEKLGKELHL
;
A
#
# COMPACT_ATOMS: atom_id res chain seq x y z
N MET A 1 -29.11 -4.52 9.16
CA MET A 1 -28.41 -5.80 9.00
C MET A 1 -26.92 -5.47 9.08
N LYS A 2 -26.23 -6.00 10.10
CA LYS A 2 -24.83 -5.62 10.44
C LYS A 2 -23.86 -6.27 9.46
N ASN A 3 -22.94 -5.46 8.90
CA ASN A 3 -21.85 -5.89 8.01
C ASN A 3 -20.97 -6.95 8.69
N ILE A 4 -21.04 -8.19 8.24
CA ILE A 4 -20.24 -9.34 8.74
C ILE A 4 -19.02 -9.61 7.84
N ALA A 5 -18.71 -8.73 6.88
CA ALA A 5 -17.65 -8.95 5.91
C ALA A 5 -16.23 -8.49 6.34
N ALA A 6 -16.08 -7.85 7.51
CA ALA A 6 -14.80 -7.25 7.92
C ALA A 6 -13.95 -8.09 8.92
N TYR A 7 -14.37 -9.33 9.29
CA TYR A 7 -13.78 -10.01 10.46
C TYR A 7 -13.14 -11.37 10.20
N HIS A 8 -12.60 -11.63 9.01
CA HIS A 8 -11.81 -12.86 8.79
C HIS A 8 -10.33 -12.61 8.48
N PHE A 9 -9.77 -11.52 9.02
CA PHE A 9 -8.44 -11.08 8.60
C PHE A 9 -7.28 -11.96 9.09
N LEU A 10 -7.40 -12.74 10.14
CA LEU A 10 -6.30 -13.58 10.67
C LEU A 10 -6.77 -14.72 11.59
N ARG A 11 -7.76 -15.52 11.17
CA ARG A 11 -8.20 -16.67 11.99
C ARG A 11 -7.62 -18.02 11.60
N CYS A 12 -6.53 -18.05 10.85
CA CYS A 12 -5.99 -19.31 10.37
C CYS A 12 -4.57 -19.63 10.88
N CYS A 13 -4.20 -19.26 12.10
CA CYS A 13 -3.01 -19.83 12.76
C CYS A 13 -3.00 -19.62 14.28
N ALA A 14 -4.14 -19.75 14.95
CA ALA A 14 -4.13 -19.95 16.41
C ALA A 14 -4.26 -21.45 16.72
N ILE A 15 -3.22 -22.22 16.44
CA ILE A 15 -3.02 -23.51 17.11
C ILE A 15 -2.21 -23.20 18.36
N MET A 16 -2.88 -23.33 19.51
CA MET A 16 -2.30 -23.19 20.83
C MET A 16 -1.09 -24.10 21.02
N GLY A 17 0.03 -23.53 21.47
CA GLY A 17 1.12 -24.28 22.04
C GLY A 17 2.48 -23.63 21.83
N LEU A 18 2.98 -22.97 22.89
CA LEU A 18 4.32 -22.38 23.02
C LEU A 18 4.51 -20.99 22.40
N SER A 19 4.87 -20.04 23.23
CA SER A 19 5.15 -18.62 23.04
C SER A 19 6.12 -18.31 21.90
N GLY A 20 5.64 -18.32 20.65
CA GLY A 20 6.36 -17.84 19.48
C GLY A 20 5.36 -17.22 18.54
N VAL A 21 5.38 -15.89 18.38
CA VAL A 21 4.68 -15.21 17.30
C VAL A 21 5.24 -15.78 16.00
N ILE A 22 4.40 -16.44 15.19
CA ILE A 22 4.82 -16.91 13.87
C ILE A 22 5.06 -15.65 13.04
N ALA A 23 6.31 -15.40 12.65
CA ALA A 23 6.66 -14.27 11.82
C ALA A 23 6.02 -14.42 10.44
N VAL A 24 5.20 -13.43 10.05
CA VAL A 24 4.56 -13.35 8.74
C VAL A 24 5.49 -12.61 7.78
N ARG A 25 5.60 -13.07 6.54
CA ARG A 25 6.33 -12.37 5.47
C ARG A 25 5.38 -11.52 4.64
N ILE A 26 5.62 -10.21 4.63
CA ILE A 26 4.80 -9.21 3.95
C ILE A 26 5.62 -8.56 2.84
N LEU A 27 5.25 -8.77 1.58
CA LEU A 27 5.83 -8.05 0.45
C LEU A 27 5.08 -6.75 0.24
N CYS A 28 5.71 -5.62 0.56
CA CYS A 28 5.15 -4.28 0.40
C CYS A 28 5.48 -3.74 -1.01
N PHE A 29 4.56 -3.96 -1.95
CA PHE A 29 4.69 -3.55 -3.34
C PHE A 29 4.02 -2.19 -3.57
N GLY A 30 4.82 -1.19 -3.97
CA GLY A 30 4.31 0.17 -4.12
C GLY A 30 5.25 1.09 -4.91
N ASP A 31 4.94 2.36 -4.84
CA ASP A 31 5.67 3.44 -5.52
C ASP A 31 6.76 4.07 -4.63
N SER A 32 7.04 5.37 -4.86
CA SER A 32 8.01 6.17 -4.11
C SER A 32 7.68 6.29 -2.62
N ASN A 33 6.41 6.33 -2.23
CA ASN A 33 6.01 6.35 -0.83
C ASN A 33 6.33 5.02 -0.12
N THR A 34 6.27 3.91 -0.82
CA THR A 34 6.71 2.61 -0.29
C THR A 34 8.23 2.49 -0.29
N TYR A 35 8.89 2.96 -1.36
CA TYR A 35 10.35 3.04 -1.42
C TYR A 35 10.93 3.85 -0.27
N GLY A 36 10.24 4.92 0.14
CA GLY A 36 10.67 5.88 1.15
C GLY A 36 11.47 7.03 0.54
N TYR A 37 10.99 7.58 -0.60
CA TYR A 37 11.62 8.70 -1.28
C TYR A 37 11.52 9.98 -0.46
N ASP A 38 12.65 10.69 -0.32
CA ASP A 38 12.74 12.02 0.30
C ASP A 38 12.95 13.09 -0.78
N PRO A 39 11.95 13.91 -1.12
CA PRO A 39 12.07 14.93 -2.17
C PRO A 39 12.87 16.17 -1.75
N ARG A 40 13.30 16.26 -0.49
CA ARG A 40 14.06 17.42 0.01
C ARG A 40 15.54 17.39 -0.40
N GLY A 41 16.07 16.22 -0.76
CA GLY A 41 17.41 16.07 -1.28
C GLY A 41 17.57 16.65 -2.68
N PHE A 42 18.74 17.21 -3.00
CA PHE A 42 18.99 17.89 -4.28
C PHE A 42 18.80 16.98 -5.51
N PHE A 43 19.08 15.68 -5.38
CA PHE A 43 18.86 14.66 -6.43
C PHE A 43 17.75 13.67 -6.08
N GLY A 44 16.98 13.96 -5.01
CA GLY A 44 16.06 13.00 -4.43
C GLY A 44 16.81 11.93 -3.64
N ASP A 45 16.48 11.85 -2.36
CA ASP A 45 17.12 10.91 -1.43
C ASP A 45 16.14 9.81 -1.03
N ARG A 46 16.61 8.95 -0.14
CA ARG A 46 15.77 7.94 0.49
C ARG A 46 15.87 8.09 2.00
N TYR A 47 14.74 8.13 2.69
CA TYR A 47 14.72 8.10 4.15
C TYR A 47 15.51 6.91 4.69
N GLY A 48 16.15 7.08 5.85
CA GLY A 48 16.80 5.98 6.55
C GLY A 48 15.79 4.91 7.01
N ALA A 49 16.28 3.72 7.32
CA ALA A 49 15.41 2.60 7.76
C ALA A 49 14.62 2.93 9.05
N LYS A 50 15.13 3.84 9.89
CA LYS A 50 14.43 4.29 11.10
C LYS A 50 13.21 5.18 10.82
N ASP A 51 13.03 5.66 9.58
CA ASP A 51 12.00 6.61 9.19
C ASP A 51 11.08 6.09 8.06
N ARG A 52 11.43 5.00 7.36
CA ARG A 52 10.58 4.41 6.30
C ARG A 52 9.51 3.53 6.91
N TRP A 53 8.26 3.69 6.47
CA TRP A 53 7.13 2.97 7.03
C TRP A 53 7.24 1.44 6.95
N VAL A 54 7.86 0.88 5.90
CA VAL A 54 8.04 -0.57 5.76
C VAL A 54 8.97 -1.12 6.84
N ASP A 55 10.10 -0.44 7.07
CA ASP A 55 11.06 -0.86 8.11
C ASP A 55 10.49 -0.64 9.52
N LEU A 56 9.74 0.46 9.71
CA LEU A 56 9.04 0.76 10.96
C LEU A 56 7.98 -0.30 11.26
N LEU A 57 7.17 -0.70 10.26
CA LEU A 57 6.16 -1.74 10.39
C LEU A 57 6.81 -3.07 10.81
N SER A 58 7.89 -3.48 10.14
CA SER A 58 8.65 -4.68 10.48
C SER A 58 9.13 -4.65 11.92
N LYS A 59 9.69 -3.52 12.36
CA LYS A 59 10.20 -3.35 13.73
C LYS A 59 9.07 -3.37 14.78
N GLN A 60 7.92 -2.75 14.49
CA GLN A 60 6.78 -2.64 15.39
C GLN A 60 6.05 -3.96 15.59
N THR A 61 5.95 -4.74 14.53
CA THR A 61 5.15 -5.98 14.51
C THR A 61 5.99 -7.25 14.74
N GLY A 62 7.30 -7.18 14.55
CA GLY A 62 8.17 -8.35 14.55
C GLY A 62 8.04 -9.23 13.30
N HIS A 63 7.31 -8.77 12.29
CA HIS A 63 7.13 -9.47 11.01
C HIS A 63 8.20 -9.07 9.99
N GLU A 64 8.47 -9.95 9.02
CA GLU A 64 9.39 -9.64 7.93
C GLU A 64 8.66 -8.82 6.86
N CYS A 65 8.90 -7.50 6.81
CA CYS A 65 8.36 -6.63 5.77
C CYS A 65 9.42 -6.38 4.70
N ILE A 66 9.17 -6.83 3.47
CA ILE A 66 10.06 -6.67 2.32
C ILE A 66 9.65 -5.43 1.55
N ASN A 67 10.54 -4.44 1.48
CA ASN A 67 10.29 -3.21 0.73
C ASN A 67 10.53 -3.42 -0.77
N ALA A 68 9.44 -3.54 -1.52
CA ALA A 68 9.43 -3.62 -2.99
C ALA A 68 8.89 -2.33 -3.63
N GLY A 69 9.13 -1.18 -3.00
CA GLY A 69 8.81 0.14 -3.55
C GLY A 69 9.76 0.56 -4.68
N ALA A 70 9.26 1.32 -5.64
CA ALA A 70 10.07 1.92 -6.70
C ALA A 70 9.53 3.29 -7.10
N ASN A 71 10.43 4.28 -7.25
CA ASN A 71 10.06 5.65 -7.63
C ASN A 71 9.34 5.66 -8.99
N GLY A 72 8.27 6.45 -9.07
CA GLY A 72 7.50 6.63 -10.30
C GLY A 72 6.70 5.40 -10.75
N ARG A 73 6.61 4.36 -9.92
CA ARG A 73 5.89 3.14 -10.33
C ARG A 73 4.39 3.41 -10.50
N GLU A 74 3.92 3.16 -11.70
CA GLU A 74 2.51 2.98 -12.02
C GLU A 74 2.08 1.51 -11.79
N ILE A 75 0.78 1.24 -11.89
CA ILE A 75 0.25 -0.12 -11.85
C ILE A 75 0.79 -0.88 -13.07
N PRO A 76 1.49 -2.02 -12.87
CA PRO A 76 2.06 -2.79 -13.98
C PRO A 76 0.99 -3.34 -14.90
N ARG A 77 1.18 -3.17 -16.22
CA ARG A 77 0.27 -3.74 -17.23
C ARG A 77 0.40 -5.27 -17.35
N ASN A 78 1.57 -5.80 -17.02
CA ASN A 78 1.82 -7.24 -17.05
C ASN A 78 2.32 -7.72 -15.67
N PRO A 79 1.49 -8.36 -14.86
CA PRO A 79 1.89 -8.86 -13.54
C PRO A 79 2.95 -9.96 -13.61
N TYR A 80 3.03 -10.69 -14.71
CA TYR A 80 3.99 -11.78 -14.88
C TYR A 80 5.42 -11.30 -15.18
N ALA A 81 5.60 -10.04 -15.52
CA ALA A 81 6.92 -9.45 -15.77
C ALA A 81 7.64 -9.02 -14.46
N LEU A 82 7.03 -9.24 -13.30
CA LEU A 82 7.62 -8.90 -12.01
C LEU A 82 8.43 -10.08 -11.46
N PRO A 83 9.78 -10.03 -11.45
CA PRO A 83 10.62 -11.10 -10.90
C PRO A 83 10.24 -11.49 -9.47
N LEU A 84 9.87 -10.51 -8.65
CA LEU A 84 9.46 -10.69 -7.25
C LEU A 84 8.22 -11.58 -7.06
N LEU A 85 7.37 -11.71 -8.10
CA LEU A 85 6.18 -12.57 -8.07
C LEU A 85 6.43 -13.92 -8.78
N THR A 86 7.52 -14.04 -9.52
CA THR A 86 7.91 -15.27 -10.27
C THR A 86 8.98 -16.06 -9.54
N GLU A 87 9.83 -15.43 -8.76
CA GLU A 87 10.79 -16.08 -7.89
C GLU A 87 10.04 -16.59 -6.65
N GLN A 88 10.15 -17.87 -6.38
CA GLN A 88 9.46 -18.68 -5.36
C GLN A 88 9.72 -18.21 -3.90
N GLN A 89 9.67 -16.93 -3.62
CA GLN A 89 9.68 -16.46 -2.24
C GLN A 89 8.28 -16.67 -1.67
N GLU A 90 8.16 -17.57 -0.72
CA GLU A 90 6.93 -17.75 0.04
C GLU A 90 6.60 -16.46 0.78
N VAL A 91 5.64 -15.71 0.25
CA VAL A 91 5.11 -14.49 0.85
C VAL A 91 3.74 -14.82 1.39
N ASP A 92 3.49 -14.46 2.63
CA ASP A 92 2.18 -14.69 3.26
C ASP A 92 1.19 -13.60 2.85
N ILE A 93 1.62 -12.33 2.82
CA ILE A 93 0.80 -11.20 2.41
C ILE A 93 1.48 -10.42 1.29
N PHE A 94 0.80 -10.29 0.16
CA PHE A 94 1.16 -9.37 -0.91
C PHE A 94 0.39 -8.06 -0.72
N LEU A 95 1.02 -7.07 -0.08
CA LEU A 95 0.46 -5.75 0.14
C LEU A 95 0.75 -4.87 -1.08
N VAL A 96 -0.30 -4.31 -1.67
CA VAL A 96 -0.20 -3.43 -2.85
C VAL A 96 -0.71 -2.03 -2.49
N MET A 97 0.14 -1.02 -2.67
CA MET A 97 -0.20 0.40 -2.55
C MET A 97 0.32 1.15 -3.77
N LEU A 98 -0.50 1.30 -4.78
CA LEU A 98 -0.21 1.98 -6.05
C LEU A 98 -1.42 2.80 -6.51
N GLY A 99 -1.23 3.61 -7.55
CA GLY A 99 -2.25 4.42 -8.20
C GLY A 99 -1.92 5.91 -8.24
N THR A 100 -1.15 6.41 -7.29
CA THR A 100 -0.74 7.83 -7.23
C THR A 100 -0.11 8.28 -8.54
N ASN A 101 0.86 7.53 -9.07
CA ASN A 101 1.53 7.91 -10.32
C ASN A 101 0.60 7.85 -11.54
N ASN A 102 -0.35 6.92 -11.57
CA ASN A 102 -1.36 6.86 -12.63
C ASN A 102 -2.24 8.13 -12.63
N LEU A 103 -2.67 8.59 -11.45
CA LEU A 103 -3.42 9.85 -11.31
C LEU A 103 -2.57 11.05 -11.74
N LEU A 104 -1.29 11.11 -11.35
CA LEU A 104 -0.36 12.17 -11.75
C LEU A 104 -0.12 12.19 -13.27
N GLN A 105 -0.29 11.07 -13.97
CA GLN A 105 -0.24 10.95 -15.42
C GLN A 105 -1.60 11.26 -16.10
N GLY A 106 -2.61 11.67 -15.33
CA GLY A 106 -3.90 12.13 -15.84
C GLY A 106 -4.99 11.05 -15.94
N ALA A 107 -4.77 9.86 -15.39
CA ALA A 107 -5.83 8.86 -15.27
C ALA A 107 -6.86 9.27 -14.21
N THR A 108 -8.12 8.94 -14.42
CA THR A 108 -9.17 9.06 -13.39
C THR A 108 -9.08 7.93 -12.37
N ALA A 109 -9.66 8.11 -11.18
CA ALA A 109 -9.74 7.09 -10.15
C ALA A 109 -10.33 5.76 -10.66
N LYS A 110 -11.36 5.85 -11.51
CA LYS A 110 -12.01 4.68 -12.11
C LYS A 110 -11.10 3.93 -13.09
N GLU A 111 -10.32 4.64 -13.90
CA GLU A 111 -9.35 4.04 -14.83
C GLU A 111 -8.20 3.38 -14.04
N VAL A 112 -7.78 4.00 -12.95
CA VAL A 112 -6.78 3.44 -12.04
C VAL A 112 -7.29 2.16 -11.39
N ALA A 113 -8.54 2.14 -10.90
CA ALA A 113 -9.15 0.94 -10.32
C ALA A 113 -9.30 -0.18 -11.37
N THR A 114 -9.65 0.16 -12.61
CA THR A 114 -9.70 -0.81 -13.72
C THR A 114 -8.32 -1.42 -13.99
N SER A 115 -7.28 -0.59 -13.99
CA SER A 115 -5.89 -1.05 -14.16
C SER A 115 -5.45 -1.95 -13.00
N MET A 116 -5.85 -1.63 -11.78
CA MET A 116 -5.59 -2.44 -10.58
C MET A 116 -6.31 -3.79 -10.66
N GLU A 117 -7.55 -3.83 -11.14
CA GLU A 117 -8.28 -5.09 -11.36
C GLU A 117 -7.54 -6.01 -12.33
N ILE A 118 -7.12 -5.47 -13.48
CA ILE A 118 -6.36 -6.21 -14.49
C ILE A 118 -5.06 -6.76 -13.89
N PHE A 119 -4.39 -5.96 -13.05
CA PHE A 119 -3.14 -6.36 -12.39
C PHE A 119 -3.35 -7.45 -11.33
N LEU A 120 -4.38 -7.33 -10.49
CA LEU A 120 -4.59 -8.22 -9.35
C LEU A 120 -5.25 -9.56 -9.73
N THR A 121 -6.18 -9.56 -10.68
CA THR A 121 -6.95 -10.76 -11.04
C THR A 121 -6.08 -12.00 -11.31
N PRO A 122 -5.02 -11.96 -12.13
CA PRO A 122 -4.17 -13.12 -12.37
C PRO A 122 -3.28 -13.51 -11.19
N LEU A 123 -3.15 -12.64 -10.17
CA LEU A 123 -2.36 -12.89 -8.96
C LEU A 123 -3.16 -13.59 -7.86
N LEU A 124 -4.50 -13.48 -7.87
CA LEU A 124 -5.36 -14.10 -6.86
C LEU A 124 -5.08 -15.59 -6.61
N PRO A 125 -4.94 -16.45 -7.64
CA PRO A 125 -4.65 -17.87 -7.42
C PRO A 125 -3.19 -18.17 -7.03
N ARG A 126 -2.31 -17.16 -7.02
CA ARG A 126 -0.86 -17.32 -6.81
C ARG A 126 -0.37 -16.78 -5.47
N CYS A 127 -1.12 -15.87 -4.87
CA CYS A 127 -0.78 -15.27 -3.58
C CYS A 127 -1.61 -15.92 -2.48
N LYS A 128 -1.00 -16.21 -1.33
CA LYS A 128 -1.74 -16.69 -0.15
C LYS A 128 -2.80 -15.66 0.27
N GLN A 129 -2.41 -14.39 0.30
CA GLN A 129 -3.29 -13.27 0.60
C GLN A 129 -2.82 -12.03 -0.15
N ILE A 130 -3.76 -11.29 -0.74
CA ILE A 130 -3.52 -9.95 -1.29
C ILE A 130 -4.20 -8.94 -0.37
N LEU A 131 -3.48 -7.88 -0.01
CA LEU A 131 -4.00 -6.74 0.72
C LEU A 131 -3.92 -5.50 -0.17
N LEU A 132 -5.07 -4.95 -0.54
CA LEU A 132 -5.13 -3.70 -1.28
C LEU A 132 -5.18 -2.52 -0.31
N VAL A 133 -4.22 -1.61 -0.42
CA VAL A 133 -4.15 -0.38 0.38
C VAL A 133 -4.38 0.82 -0.54
N ALA A 134 -5.39 1.63 -0.27
CA ALA A 134 -5.54 2.89 -0.97
C ALA A 134 -4.38 3.83 -0.59
N PRO A 135 -3.68 4.46 -1.54
CA PRO A 135 -2.73 5.51 -1.20
C PRO A 135 -3.42 6.65 -0.43
N PRO A 136 -2.76 7.26 0.57
CA PRO A 136 -3.28 8.46 1.21
C PRO A 136 -3.59 9.55 0.18
N PRO A 137 -4.68 10.33 0.36
CA PRO A 137 -5.04 11.39 -0.56
C PRO A 137 -3.91 12.41 -0.71
N MET A 138 -3.68 12.81 -1.95
CA MET A 138 -2.77 13.91 -2.26
C MET A 138 -3.30 15.24 -1.72
N LYS A 139 -2.41 16.19 -1.48
CA LYS A 139 -2.75 17.58 -1.13
C LYS A 139 -2.20 18.52 -2.18
N ARG A 140 -2.72 19.75 -2.23
CA ARG A 140 -2.14 20.79 -3.08
C ARG A 140 -0.66 20.96 -2.78
N GLY A 141 0.14 20.99 -3.81
CA GLY A 141 1.60 21.08 -3.71
C GLY A 141 2.25 21.24 -5.09
N ALA A 142 3.58 21.19 -5.13
CA ALA A 142 4.30 21.43 -6.38
C ALA A 142 3.97 20.42 -7.50
N TRP A 143 3.60 19.17 -7.15
CA TRP A 143 3.22 18.13 -8.11
C TRP A 143 1.72 17.93 -8.21
N VAL A 144 0.95 18.60 -7.35
CA VAL A 144 -0.51 18.52 -7.32
C VAL A 144 -1.09 19.91 -7.54
N PRO A 145 -1.10 20.41 -8.79
CA PRO A 145 -1.43 21.80 -9.09
C PRO A 145 -2.92 22.10 -9.07
N THR A 146 -3.81 21.11 -9.02
CA THR A 146 -5.27 21.32 -9.13
C THR A 146 -6.06 20.61 -8.02
N ASP A 147 -7.25 21.13 -7.72
CA ASP A 147 -8.17 20.53 -6.75
C ASP A 147 -8.85 19.27 -7.33
N GLU A 148 -8.98 19.21 -8.65
CA GLU A 148 -9.50 18.03 -9.36
C GLU A 148 -8.60 16.82 -9.11
N LEU A 149 -7.28 16.99 -9.16
CA LEU A 149 -6.33 15.92 -8.89
C LEU A 149 -6.38 15.45 -7.42
N VAL A 150 -6.58 16.38 -6.49
CA VAL A 150 -6.85 16.05 -5.08
C VAL A 150 -8.14 15.24 -4.98
N ALA A 151 -9.21 15.68 -5.65
CA ALA A 151 -10.50 14.98 -5.63
C ALA A 151 -10.38 13.55 -6.20
N GLU A 152 -9.70 13.37 -7.32
CA GLU A 152 -9.45 12.03 -7.90
C GLU A 152 -8.69 11.12 -6.91
N SER A 153 -7.71 11.66 -6.18
CA SER A 153 -6.99 10.87 -5.17
C SER A 153 -7.87 10.43 -3.99
N ILE A 154 -8.87 11.23 -3.63
CA ILE A 154 -9.87 10.86 -2.62
C ILE A 154 -10.83 9.79 -3.18
N CYS A 155 -11.31 9.99 -4.42
CA CYS A 155 -12.21 9.05 -5.09
C CYS A 155 -11.56 7.67 -5.30
N LEU A 156 -10.24 7.60 -5.47
CA LEU A 156 -9.53 6.34 -5.67
C LEU A 156 -9.78 5.33 -4.53
N ALA A 157 -9.89 5.79 -3.29
CA ALA A 157 -10.16 4.91 -2.18
C ALA A 157 -11.58 4.28 -2.23
N GLU A 158 -12.58 5.01 -2.74
CA GLU A 158 -13.91 4.44 -2.96
C GLU A 158 -13.90 3.40 -4.09
N GLU A 159 -13.24 3.71 -5.20
CA GLU A 159 -13.09 2.78 -6.32
C GLU A 159 -12.33 1.51 -5.90
N TYR A 160 -11.29 1.65 -5.09
CA TYR A 160 -10.54 0.51 -4.57
C TYR A 160 -11.33 -0.32 -3.55
N LYS A 161 -12.19 0.31 -2.76
CA LYS A 161 -13.11 -0.40 -1.87
C LYS A 161 -14.07 -1.28 -2.66
N LEU A 162 -14.70 -0.72 -3.70
CA LEU A 162 -15.59 -1.48 -4.58
C LEU A 162 -14.85 -2.63 -5.30
N LEU A 163 -13.62 -2.36 -5.74
CA LEU A 163 -12.77 -3.39 -6.36
C LEU A 163 -12.41 -4.51 -5.37
N ALA A 164 -12.03 -4.18 -4.16
CA ALA A 164 -11.70 -5.15 -3.13
C ALA A 164 -12.90 -6.03 -2.77
N GLU A 165 -14.11 -5.45 -2.66
CA GLU A 165 -15.35 -6.18 -2.48
C GLU A 165 -15.61 -7.14 -3.66
N LYS A 166 -15.45 -6.66 -4.90
CA LYS A 166 -15.58 -7.47 -6.13
C LYS A 166 -14.62 -8.66 -6.17
N LEU A 167 -13.36 -8.44 -5.80
CA LEU A 167 -12.31 -9.46 -5.80
C LEU A 167 -12.30 -10.32 -4.53
N ASN A 168 -13.13 -9.99 -3.54
CA ASN A 168 -13.17 -10.62 -2.22
C ASN A 168 -11.79 -10.65 -1.54
N ILE A 169 -11.11 -9.50 -1.55
CA ILE A 169 -9.80 -9.31 -0.89
C ILE A 169 -9.89 -8.26 0.21
N PRO A 170 -9.03 -8.33 1.23
CA PRO A 170 -8.89 -7.28 2.25
C PRO A 170 -8.53 -5.93 1.66
N PHE A 171 -9.07 -4.88 2.28
CA PHE A 171 -8.86 -3.49 1.88
C PHE A 171 -8.55 -2.60 3.09
N VAL A 172 -7.61 -1.68 2.91
CA VAL A 172 -7.28 -0.65 3.91
C VAL A 172 -7.54 0.73 3.31
N ASP A 173 -8.41 1.49 3.98
CA ASP A 173 -8.73 2.87 3.64
C ASP A 173 -7.89 3.84 4.46
N THR A 174 -6.98 4.55 3.80
CA THR A 174 -6.06 5.48 4.46
C THR A 174 -6.54 6.93 4.51
N ARG A 175 -7.71 7.24 3.93
CA ARG A 175 -8.21 8.63 3.77
C ARG A 175 -8.24 9.44 5.06
N HIS A 176 -8.52 8.79 6.19
CA HIS A 176 -8.67 9.43 7.49
C HIS A 176 -7.41 9.33 8.38
N TRP A 177 -6.28 8.92 7.80
CA TRP A 177 -5.06 8.74 8.60
C TRP A 177 -4.29 10.04 8.85
N ASN A 178 -4.66 11.11 8.15
CA ASN A 178 -4.02 12.42 8.25
C ASN A 178 -2.51 12.36 7.97
N ILE A 179 -2.13 11.62 6.95
CA ILE A 179 -0.74 11.54 6.51
C ILE A 179 -0.34 12.90 5.93
N GLU A 180 0.74 13.47 6.48
CA GLU A 180 1.25 14.76 6.02
C GLU A 180 2.21 14.56 4.86
N PRO A 181 1.92 15.09 3.65
CA PRO A 181 2.85 15.07 2.54
C PRO A 181 3.90 16.18 2.70
N THR A 182 4.98 16.08 1.93
CA THR A 182 5.97 17.13 1.75
C THR A 182 5.41 18.28 0.89
N PHE A 183 6.25 19.27 0.57
CA PHE A 183 5.88 20.45 -0.23
C PHE A 183 5.33 20.11 -1.62
N ASP A 184 5.60 18.91 -2.13
CA ASP A 184 5.11 18.46 -3.43
C ASP A 184 3.65 17.99 -3.43
N GLY A 185 3.09 17.72 -2.25
CA GLY A 185 1.71 17.28 -2.07
C GLY A 185 1.49 15.77 -2.24
N VAL A 186 2.56 14.98 -2.44
CA VAL A 186 2.52 13.55 -2.76
C VAL A 186 3.32 12.70 -1.78
N HIS A 187 4.60 13.03 -1.59
CA HIS A 187 5.52 12.19 -0.83
C HIS A 187 5.36 12.41 0.67
N PHE A 188 5.41 11.33 1.43
CA PHE A 188 5.27 11.41 2.88
C PHE A 188 6.43 12.18 3.50
N THR A 189 6.14 12.97 4.53
CA THR A 189 7.15 13.47 5.44
C THR A 189 7.70 12.32 6.30
N GLU A 190 8.79 12.56 7.01
CA GLU A 190 9.32 11.62 8.02
C GLU A 190 8.22 11.24 9.03
N SER A 191 7.50 12.23 9.57
CA SER A 191 6.36 11.98 10.47
C SER A 191 5.21 11.25 9.78
N GLY A 192 4.95 11.53 8.49
CA GLY A 192 3.96 10.83 7.69
C GLY A 192 4.25 9.32 7.58
N HIS A 193 5.51 8.95 7.39
CA HIS A 193 5.93 7.55 7.40
C HIS A 193 5.68 6.87 8.75
N HIS A 194 5.98 7.55 9.87
CA HIS A 194 5.73 7.02 11.21
C HIS A 194 4.24 6.81 11.47
N VAL A 195 3.40 7.80 11.14
CA VAL A 195 1.94 7.68 11.28
C VAL A 195 1.40 6.55 10.41
N PHE A 196 1.87 6.44 9.17
CA PHE A 196 1.44 5.37 8.26
C PHE A 196 1.76 3.99 8.82
N ALA A 197 2.99 3.76 9.31
CA ALA A 197 3.39 2.49 9.90
C ALA A 197 2.53 2.12 11.13
N GLU A 198 2.31 3.09 12.03
CA GLU A 198 1.48 2.89 13.24
C GLU A 198 0.04 2.51 12.89
N LYS A 199 -0.57 3.24 11.96
CA LYS A 199 -1.97 3.00 11.54
C LYS A 199 -2.09 1.67 10.84
N LEU A 200 -1.19 1.37 9.89
CA LEU A 200 -1.21 0.10 9.17
C LEU A 200 -0.99 -1.10 10.10
N GLY A 201 -0.09 -1.00 11.07
CA GLY A 201 0.11 -2.05 12.07
C GLY A 201 -1.16 -2.34 12.88
N LYS A 202 -1.93 -1.31 13.23
CA LYS A 202 -3.24 -1.47 13.91
C LYS A 202 -4.28 -2.13 13.02
N GLU A 203 -4.37 -1.77 11.73
CA GLU A 203 -5.30 -2.38 10.78
C GLU A 203 -4.99 -3.85 10.52
N LEU A 204 -3.71 -4.20 10.50
CA LEU A 204 -3.29 -5.58 10.32
C LEU A 204 -3.50 -6.45 11.58
N HIS A 205 -3.86 -5.85 12.71
CA HIS A 205 -3.96 -6.55 14.00
C HIS A 205 -2.70 -7.36 14.36
N LEU A 206 -1.54 -6.81 13.99
CA LEU A 206 -0.22 -7.44 14.16
C LEU A 206 0.50 -6.90 15.39
#